data_1e19af9c81f427911dcaeda1cf13a53d
#
_entry.id   1e19af9c81f427911dcaeda1cf13a53d
#
_cell.length_a   1.000
_cell.length_b   1.000
_cell.length_c   1.000
_cell.angle_alpha   90.00
_cell.angle_beta   90.00
_cell.angle_gamma   90.00
#
_symmetry.space_group_name_H-M   'P 1'
#
loop_
_entity.id
_entity.type
_entity.pdbx_description
1 polymer ?
#
loop_
_entity_poly.entity_id
_entity_poly.type
_entity_poly.pdbx_seq_one_letter_code
_entity_poly.pdbx_strand_id
1 'polypeptide(L)'
;MRDHAGRRGGGGRRSVAGRRIVATPSVLIWLDDAGDYLRAAEAAGLATSIDLITTPLSSDPPDDRLARADALLAWRPPARLAARAPRLAWIQSLTGGCEQFLGPDVPANVVLTCARGTHRVQMTEHILAALFMCAKDLAGIVRDQSQQRWRRRVNPTLAGATLGILGLGAIGAEIARVASLLGMRVIGTKRDPTPLPHVTRVHPPAETERVLAESDYVLLLLPSTGETKGIINKAALARMKSSAFLLNFGRGDLVVDSDLVAAVSERRIAGAILDVYTTEPLPAVHAFWTTPGIVVLPHVGGLHPQRDSLVAALWVENLKRFLAGQALREVVDRARGY
;
A
#
# COMPACT_ATOMS: atom_id res chain seq x y z
N MET A 1 33.80 -10.78 37.91
CA MET A 1 33.07 -9.61 38.39
C MET A 1 33.34 -8.47 37.44
N ARG A 2 32.38 -8.15 36.55
CA ARG A 2 32.00 -6.85 35.97
C ARG A 2 30.90 -7.10 34.95
N ASP A 3 29.70 -6.69 35.37
CA ASP A 3 28.47 -6.70 34.59
C ASP A 3 28.59 -5.82 33.35
N HIS A 4 28.17 -6.35 32.20
CA HIS A 4 27.79 -5.54 31.04
C HIS A 4 26.29 -5.73 30.78
N ALA A 5 25.52 -4.85 31.42
CA ALA A 5 24.10 -4.69 31.13
C ALA A 5 23.91 -4.11 29.72
N GLY A 6 23.40 -4.94 28.80
CA GLY A 6 22.97 -4.54 27.47
C GLY A 6 21.77 -3.61 27.52
N ARG A 7 21.94 -2.37 27.10
CA ARG A 7 20.84 -1.42 26.83
C ARG A 7 20.04 -1.92 25.64
N ARG A 8 18.86 -2.47 25.90
CA ARG A 8 17.81 -2.67 24.90
C ARG A 8 17.26 -1.30 24.53
N GLY A 9 17.50 -0.86 23.28
CA GLY A 9 16.90 0.32 22.69
C GLY A 9 15.40 0.12 22.54
N GLY A 10 14.62 0.60 23.49
CA GLY A 10 13.17 0.68 23.41
C GLY A 10 12.77 1.76 22.43
N GLY A 11 12.26 1.38 21.23
CA GLY A 11 11.56 2.29 20.34
C GLY A 11 10.37 2.90 21.08
N GLY A 12 10.47 4.18 21.43
CA GLY A 12 9.46 4.89 22.19
C GLY A 12 8.12 4.92 21.43
N ARG A 13 7.15 4.18 21.94
CA ARG A 13 5.74 4.32 21.55
C ARG A 13 5.29 5.72 21.95
N ARG A 14 5.15 6.62 20.98
CA ARG A 14 4.57 7.94 21.24
C ARG A 14 3.09 7.74 21.59
N SER A 15 2.72 7.97 22.85
CA SER A 15 1.34 8.07 23.31
C SER A 15 0.80 9.46 22.95
N VAL A 16 -0.49 9.56 22.66
CA VAL A 16 -1.23 10.83 22.52
C VAL A 16 -1.36 11.54 23.88
N ALA A 17 -0.79 10.98 24.94
CA ALA A 17 -0.88 11.43 26.33
C ALA A 17 -0.15 12.76 26.57
N GLY A 18 -0.94 13.83 26.67
CA GLY A 18 -0.48 15.16 27.09
C GLY A 18 -1.51 16.27 26.97
N ARG A 19 -2.58 16.10 26.19
CA ARG A 19 -3.67 17.08 26.13
C ARG A 19 -4.94 16.54 26.80
N ARG A 20 -5.32 17.20 27.91
CA ARG A 20 -6.63 17.00 28.52
C ARG A 20 -7.68 17.53 27.57
N ILE A 21 -8.46 16.65 26.94
CA ILE A 21 -9.61 17.00 26.11
C ILE A 21 -10.68 17.50 27.10
N VAL A 22 -10.88 18.83 27.17
CA VAL A 22 -11.79 19.47 28.13
C VAL A 22 -13.12 19.84 27.48
N ALA A 23 -13.24 19.74 26.16
CA ALA A 23 -14.44 20.00 25.37
C ALA A 23 -14.70 18.82 24.42
N THR A 24 -15.94 18.72 23.91
CA THR A 24 -16.29 17.76 22.84
C THR A 24 -15.34 17.92 21.66
N PRO A 25 -14.54 16.91 21.30
CA PRO A 25 -13.56 17.05 20.22
C PRO A 25 -14.25 17.21 18.88
N SER A 26 -13.72 18.07 18.02
CA SER A 26 -14.19 18.25 16.64
C SER A 26 -13.39 17.34 15.72
N VAL A 27 -14.11 16.53 14.93
CA VAL A 27 -13.56 15.60 13.94
C VAL A 27 -14.02 16.02 12.56
N LEU A 28 -13.07 16.45 11.72
CA LEU A 28 -13.32 16.84 10.35
C LEU A 28 -13.18 15.64 9.42
N ILE A 29 -14.22 15.33 8.67
CA ILE A 29 -14.27 14.34 7.61
C ILE A 29 -14.26 15.07 6.28
N TRP A 30 -13.18 14.95 5.52
CA TRP A 30 -13.05 15.58 4.20
C TRP A 30 -13.23 14.55 3.10
N LEU A 31 -14.50 14.32 2.73
CA LEU A 31 -14.94 13.32 1.76
C LEU A 31 -16.25 13.77 1.10
N ASP A 32 -16.46 13.35 -0.17
CA ASP A 32 -17.74 13.57 -0.87
C ASP A 32 -18.86 12.71 -0.27
N ASP A 33 -18.58 11.45 0.06
CA ASP A 33 -19.49 10.55 0.78
C ASP A 33 -18.90 10.13 2.12
N ALA A 34 -19.39 10.71 3.20
CA ALA A 34 -19.02 10.36 4.56
C ALA A 34 -19.97 9.33 5.21
N GLY A 35 -20.96 8.81 4.47
CA GLY A 35 -22.06 8.01 5.02
C GLY A 35 -21.61 6.80 5.85
N ASP A 36 -20.63 6.02 5.37
CA ASP A 36 -20.14 4.86 6.11
C ASP A 36 -19.47 5.25 7.43
N TYR A 37 -18.76 6.36 7.46
CA TYR A 37 -18.06 6.86 8.66
C TYR A 37 -19.05 7.40 9.69
N LEU A 38 -20.07 8.14 9.25
CA LEU A 38 -21.14 8.66 10.12
C LEU A 38 -21.93 7.50 10.74
N ARG A 39 -22.36 6.52 9.93
CA ARG A 39 -23.05 5.32 10.43
C ARG A 39 -22.19 4.52 11.40
N ALA A 40 -20.90 4.36 11.13
CA ALA A 40 -19.98 3.64 12.02
C ALA A 40 -19.79 4.37 13.36
N ALA A 41 -19.67 5.68 13.36
CA ALA A 41 -19.58 6.49 14.59
C ALA A 41 -20.87 6.41 15.42
N GLU A 42 -22.03 6.48 14.78
CA GLU A 42 -23.34 6.34 15.42
C GLU A 42 -23.52 4.96 16.04
N ALA A 43 -23.27 3.89 15.26
CA ALA A 43 -23.33 2.51 15.75
C ALA A 43 -22.37 2.23 16.93
N ALA A 44 -21.26 2.97 17.00
CA ALA A 44 -20.31 2.90 18.08
C ALA A 44 -20.68 3.73 19.32
N GLY A 45 -21.81 4.48 19.26
CA GLY A 45 -22.26 5.37 20.34
C GLY A 45 -21.40 6.62 20.50
N LEU A 46 -20.66 7.04 19.47
CA LEU A 46 -19.75 8.18 19.54
C LEU A 46 -20.36 9.50 19.10
N ALA A 47 -21.52 9.48 18.42
CA ALA A 47 -22.14 10.66 17.82
C ALA A 47 -22.42 11.81 18.82
N THR A 48 -22.66 11.49 20.10
CA THR A 48 -22.89 12.50 21.15
C THR A 48 -21.60 12.93 21.86
N SER A 49 -20.49 12.23 21.64
CA SER A 49 -19.20 12.45 22.32
C SER A 49 -18.23 13.31 21.50
N ILE A 50 -18.54 13.57 20.25
CA ILE A 50 -17.71 14.31 19.29
C ILE A 50 -18.58 15.27 18.45
N ASP A 51 -17.96 16.34 17.94
CA ASP A 51 -18.54 17.24 16.95
C ASP A 51 -18.05 16.79 15.56
N LEU A 52 -18.93 16.12 14.78
CA LEU A 52 -18.61 15.63 13.43
C LEU A 52 -18.89 16.71 12.40
N ILE A 53 -17.84 17.13 11.69
CA ILE A 53 -17.90 18.13 10.62
C ILE A 53 -17.57 17.45 9.31
N THR A 54 -18.43 17.53 8.31
CA THR A 54 -18.19 17.00 6.97
C THR A 54 -17.91 18.12 5.98
N THR A 55 -16.99 17.88 5.04
CA THR A 55 -16.67 18.80 3.93
C THR A 55 -16.44 17.97 2.66
N PRO A 56 -17.02 18.35 1.50
CA PRO A 56 -16.81 17.61 0.26
C PRO A 56 -15.41 17.84 -0.30
N LEU A 57 -14.89 16.88 -1.07
CA LEU A 57 -13.56 16.95 -1.71
C LEU A 57 -13.49 17.99 -2.85
N SER A 58 -14.64 18.44 -3.35
CA SER A 58 -14.75 19.47 -4.40
C SER A 58 -14.21 20.85 -3.97
N SER A 59 -14.04 21.07 -2.67
CA SER A 59 -13.45 22.29 -2.11
C SER A 59 -12.46 21.95 -1.00
N ASP A 60 -11.44 22.80 -0.84
CA ASP A 60 -10.57 22.74 0.33
C ASP A 60 -11.37 23.12 1.58
N PRO A 61 -11.20 22.46 2.73
CA PRO A 61 -11.99 22.76 3.92
C PRO A 61 -11.84 24.21 4.37
N PRO A 62 -12.94 24.90 4.75
CA PRO A 62 -12.88 26.26 5.27
C PRO A 62 -12.00 26.43 6.50
N ASP A 63 -11.38 27.59 6.66
CA ASP A 63 -10.43 27.89 7.76
C ASP A 63 -11.07 27.75 9.13
N ASP A 64 -12.30 28.15 9.30
CA ASP A 64 -13.04 28.03 10.55
C ASP A 64 -13.26 26.57 10.99
N ARG A 65 -13.48 25.67 10.02
CA ARG A 65 -13.61 24.22 10.26
C ARG A 65 -12.25 23.59 10.61
N LEU A 66 -11.20 23.93 9.88
CA LEU A 66 -9.84 23.45 10.15
C LEU A 66 -9.32 23.96 11.50
N ALA A 67 -9.58 25.23 11.84
CA ALA A 67 -9.13 25.81 13.12
C ALA A 67 -9.73 25.12 14.34
N ARG A 68 -10.92 24.53 14.20
CA ARG A 68 -11.61 23.79 15.26
C ARG A 68 -11.26 22.32 15.32
N ALA A 69 -10.73 21.74 14.24
CA ALA A 69 -10.51 20.30 14.11
C ALA A 69 -9.44 19.79 15.08
N ASP A 70 -9.78 18.84 15.92
CA ASP A 70 -8.86 18.07 16.76
C ASP A 70 -8.36 16.81 16.04
N ALA A 71 -9.19 16.26 15.11
CA ALA A 71 -8.84 15.14 14.24
C ALA A 71 -9.33 15.39 12.82
N LEU A 72 -8.62 14.80 11.84
CA LEU A 72 -8.92 14.87 10.41
C LEU A 72 -8.95 13.46 9.82
N LEU A 73 -10.00 13.14 9.06
CA LEU A 73 -10.10 11.97 8.19
C LEU A 73 -10.07 12.44 6.73
N ALA A 74 -9.05 12.05 5.95
CA ALA A 74 -8.88 12.57 4.60
C ALA A 74 -8.02 11.68 3.69
N TRP A 75 -8.15 11.88 2.37
CA TRP A 75 -7.28 11.29 1.33
C TRP A 75 -5.91 11.99 1.22
N ARG A 76 -5.88 13.27 1.45
CA ARG A 76 -4.72 14.15 1.31
C ARG A 76 -4.76 15.26 2.34
N PRO A 77 -3.66 15.91 2.67
CA PRO A 77 -3.70 17.07 3.54
C PRO A 77 -4.35 18.26 2.84
N PRO A 78 -5.19 19.06 3.52
CA PRO A 78 -5.58 20.38 3.06
C PRO A 78 -4.35 21.28 2.85
N ALA A 79 -4.45 22.23 1.93
CA ALA A 79 -3.39 23.19 1.68
C ALA A 79 -3.02 23.99 2.95
N ARG A 80 -1.72 24.16 3.22
CA ARG A 80 -1.20 24.90 4.39
C ARG A 80 -1.79 24.42 5.73
N LEU A 81 -2.02 23.11 5.88
CA LEU A 81 -2.69 22.52 7.05
C LEU A 81 -2.07 22.95 8.37
N ALA A 82 -0.73 23.01 8.46
CA ALA A 82 -0.01 23.41 9.68
C ALA A 82 -0.41 24.79 10.20
N ALA A 83 -0.65 25.74 9.30
CA ALA A 83 -1.04 27.12 9.66
C ALA A 83 -2.54 27.24 9.99
N ARG A 84 -3.39 26.37 9.42
CA ARG A 84 -4.85 26.48 9.47
C ARG A 84 -5.51 25.62 10.54
N ALA A 85 -4.80 24.57 11.02
CA ALA A 85 -5.34 23.61 11.98
C ALA A 85 -4.51 23.55 13.28
N PRO A 86 -4.46 24.61 14.10
CA PRO A 86 -3.58 24.69 15.28
C PRO A 86 -3.94 23.69 16.39
N ARG A 87 -5.18 23.19 16.39
CA ARG A 87 -5.67 22.22 17.37
C ARG A 87 -5.45 20.77 16.96
N LEU A 88 -5.11 20.52 15.69
CA LEU A 88 -5.03 19.20 15.12
C LEU A 88 -4.02 18.32 15.87
N ALA A 89 -4.48 17.18 16.35
CA ALA A 89 -3.68 16.21 17.09
C ALA A 89 -3.56 14.86 16.36
N TRP A 90 -4.52 14.54 15.49
CA TRP A 90 -4.57 13.26 14.80
C TRP A 90 -5.07 13.40 13.37
N ILE A 91 -4.43 12.67 12.44
CA ILE A 91 -4.90 12.46 11.06
C ILE A 91 -5.06 10.97 10.83
N GLN A 92 -6.23 10.56 10.33
CA GLN A 92 -6.45 9.24 9.74
C GLN A 92 -6.41 9.37 8.23
N SER A 93 -5.41 8.78 7.59
CA SER A 93 -5.39 8.61 6.14
C SER A 93 -6.36 7.51 5.72
N LEU A 94 -7.07 7.72 4.62
CA LEU A 94 -8.01 6.78 4.01
C LEU A 94 -7.31 5.70 3.18
N THR A 95 -5.99 5.80 3.01
CA THR A 95 -5.16 4.89 2.22
C THR A 95 -4.18 4.12 3.08
N GLY A 96 -3.73 2.98 2.58
CA GLY A 96 -2.63 2.22 3.20
C GLY A 96 -1.27 2.91 3.04
N GLY A 97 -1.05 3.63 1.92
CA GLY A 97 0.07 4.55 1.73
C GLY A 97 -0.29 5.95 2.26
N CYS A 98 0.69 6.69 2.71
CA CYS A 98 0.49 7.98 3.35
C CYS A 98 1.55 9.03 2.97
N GLU A 99 2.24 8.82 1.86
CA GLU A 99 3.35 9.66 1.40
C GLU A 99 2.92 11.12 1.26
N GLN A 100 1.68 11.37 0.83
CA GLN A 100 1.10 12.71 0.69
C GLN A 100 0.99 13.48 2.02
N PHE A 101 0.99 12.77 3.16
CA PHE A 101 0.95 13.38 4.50
C PHE A 101 2.33 13.56 5.15
N LEU A 102 3.41 13.21 4.47
CA LEU A 102 4.77 13.29 5.01
C LEU A 102 5.46 14.64 4.69
N GLY A 103 4.80 15.50 3.91
CA GLY A 103 5.29 16.82 3.57
C GLY A 103 5.30 17.81 4.74
N PRO A 104 5.94 18.97 4.57
CA PRO A 104 6.11 20.00 5.61
C PRO A 104 4.78 20.63 6.06
N ASP A 105 3.74 20.54 5.25
CA ASP A 105 2.41 21.08 5.58
C ASP A 105 1.70 20.32 6.69
N VAL A 106 2.16 19.11 7.03
CA VAL A 106 1.60 18.31 8.12
C VAL A 106 2.51 18.40 9.34
N PRO A 107 2.05 19.02 10.45
CA PRO A 107 2.88 19.25 11.62
C PRO A 107 3.47 17.94 12.19
N ALA A 108 4.74 17.98 12.60
CA ALA A 108 5.44 16.79 13.10
C ALA A 108 4.86 16.22 14.40
N ASN A 109 4.18 17.04 15.20
CA ASN A 109 3.53 16.66 16.45
C ASN A 109 2.14 16.03 16.26
N VAL A 110 1.58 16.06 15.04
CA VAL A 110 0.30 15.42 14.73
C VAL A 110 0.54 13.92 14.49
N VAL A 111 -0.21 13.07 15.20
CA VAL A 111 -0.16 11.63 14.99
C VAL A 111 -0.81 11.31 13.65
N LEU A 112 -0.09 10.61 12.77
CA LEU A 112 -0.60 10.14 11.50
C LEU A 112 -0.86 8.64 11.59
N THR A 113 -2.07 8.20 11.24
CA THR A 113 -2.44 6.79 11.07
C THR A 113 -2.90 6.54 9.64
N CYS A 114 -2.74 5.31 9.14
CA CYS A 114 -3.13 4.94 7.79
C CYS A 114 -4.08 3.74 7.80
N ALA A 115 -4.74 3.47 6.67
CA ALA A 115 -5.67 2.37 6.50
C ALA A 115 -4.96 1.04 6.16
N ARG A 116 -3.78 0.79 6.75
CA ARG A 116 -2.99 -0.42 6.51
C ARG A 116 -3.79 -1.68 6.88
N GLY A 117 -3.74 -2.67 6.02
CA GLY A 117 -4.39 -3.96 6.25
C GLY A 117 -5.88 -4.02 5.90
N THR A 118 -6.58 -2.90 5.70
CA THR A 118 -8.01 -2.90 5.35
C THR A 118 -8.26 -3.46 3.95
N HIS A 119 -7.30 -3.33 3.04
CA HIS A 119 -7.39 -3.81 1.66
C HIS A 119 -6.78 -5.20 1.44
N ARG A 120 -6.44 -5.93 2.52
CA ARG A 120 -5.69 -7.18 2.44
C ARG A 120 -6.37 -8.23 1.58
N VAL A 121 -7.66 -8.47 1.75
CA VAL A 121 -8.41 -9.48 0.99
C VAL A 121 -8.49 -9.07 -0.48
N GLN A 122 -8.96 -7.88 -0.76
CA GLN A 122 -9.13 -7.36 -2.11
C GLN A 122 -7.81 -7.34 -2.91
N MET A 123 -6.74 -6.82 -2.31
CA MET A 123 -5.41 -6.81 -2.93
C MET A 123 -4.92 -8.23 -3.24
N THR A 124 -5.19 -9.18 -2.34
CA THR A 124 -4.82 -10.59 -2.56
C THR A 124 -5.55 -11.17 -3.77
N GLU A 125 -6.86 -10.99 -3.87
CA GLU A 125 -7.66 -11.46 -4.99
C GLU A 125 -7.20 -10.83 -6.31
N HIS A 126 -6.95 -9.53 -6.32
CA HIS A 126 -6.51 -8.81 -7.51
C HIS A 126 -5.12 -9.26 -7.99
N ILE A 127 -4.18 -9.45 -7.07
CA ILE A 127 -2.83 -9.95 -7.38
C ILE A 127 -2.88 -11.41 -7.85
N LEU A 128 -3.75 -12.25 -7.28
CA LEU A 128 -3.96 -13.61 -7.76
C LEU A 128 -4.53 -13.63 -9.20
N ALA A 129 -5.47 -12.74 -9.51
CA ALA A 129 -5.97 -12.58 -10.88
C ALA A 129 -4.84 -12.22 -11.85
N ALA A 130 -3.93 -11.30 -11.45
CA ALA A 130 -2.75 -10.95 -12.22
C ALA A 130 -1.78 -12.14 -12.37
N LEU A 131 -1.54 -12.94 -11.33
CA LEU A 131 -0.73 -14.16 -11.43
C LEU A 131 -1.33 -15.17 -12.41
N PHE A 132 -2.64 -15.41 -12.35
CA PHE A 132 -3.32 -16.27 -13.32
C PHE A 132 -3.29 -15.68 -14.73
N MET A 133 -3.41 -14.36 -14.86
CA MET A 133 -3.28 -13.69 -16.16
C MET A 133 -1.92 -13.96 -16.81
N CYS A 134 -0.83 -13.87 -16.06
CA CYS A 134 0.51 -14.22 -16.52
C CYS A 134 0.62 -15.71 -16.84
N ALA A 135 0.27 -16.58 -15.88
CA ALA A 135 0.46 -18.02 -16.00
C ALA A 135 -0.37 -18.64 -17.14
N LYS A 136 -1.51 -18.07 -17.48
CA LYS A 136 -2.43 -18.59 -18.49
C LYS A 136 -2.47 -17.76 -19.78
N ASP A 137 -1.62 -16.74 -19.91
CA ASP A 137 -1.60 -15.79 -21.04
C ASP A 137 -3.00 -15.25 -21.39
N LEU A 138 -3.81 -14.90 -20.35
CA LEU A 138 -5.19 -14.48 -20.57
C LEU A 138 -5.27 -13.21 -21.44
N ALA A 139 -4.35 -12.27 -21.24
CA ALA A 139 -4.26 -11.06 -22.05
C ALA A 139 -4.00 -11.38 -23.54
N GLY A 140 -3.15 -12.37 -23.83
CA GLY A 140 -2.89 -12.85 -25.17
C GLY A 140 -4.10 -13.57 -25.79
N ILE A 141 -4.85 -14.34 -24.98
CA ILE A 141 -6.09 -15.01 -25.42
C ILE A 141 -7.16 -13.99 -25.80
N VAL A 142 -7.38 -12.96 -24.97
CA VAL A 142 -8.34 -11.87 -25.25
C VAL A 142 -7.95 -11.10 -26.52
N ARG A 143 -6.65 -10.85 -26.71
CA ARG A 143 -6.13 -10.22 -27.94
C ARG A 143 -6.36 -11.08 -29.18
N ASP A 144 -6.12 -12.41 -29.09
CA ASP A 144 -6.41 -13.32 -30.21
C ASP A 144 -7.91 -13.37 -30.50
N GLN A 145 -8.78 -13.32 -29.49
CA GLN A 145 -10.23 -13.24 -29.70
C GLN A 145 -10.61 -12.00 -30.52
N SER A 146 -10.07 -10.82 -30.18
CA SER A 146 -10.34 -9.58 -30.94
C SER A 146 -9.88 -9.64 -32.40
N GLN A 147 -8.96 -10.53 -32.70
CA GLN A 147 -8.42 -10.78 -34.04
C GLN A 147 -8.99 -12.05 -34.69
N GLN A 148 -10.01 -12.68 -34.08
CA GLN A 148 -10.64 -13.92 -34.56
C GLN A 148 -9.63 -15.06 -34.82
N ARG A 149 -8.58 -15.15 -33.96
CA ARG A 149 -7.52 -16.14 -34.08
C ARG A 149 -7.72 -17.29 -33.10
N TRP A 150 -7.92 -18.50 -33.59
CA TRP A 150 -7.93 -19.71 -32.78
C TRP A 150 -6.49 -20.23 -32.60
N ARG A 151 -5.86 -19.90 -31.45
CA ARG A 151 -4.49 -20.32 -31.14
C ARG A 151 -4.44 -21.10 -29.82
N ARG A 152 -4.14 -22.40 -29.91
CA ARG A 152 -3.89 -23.23 -28.73
C ARG A 152 -2.54 -22.87 -28.11
N ARG A 153 -2.46 -22.85 -26.78
CA ARG A 153 -1.25 -22.58 -25.98
C ARG A 153 -1.05 -23.67 -24.95
N VAL A 154 0.21 -24.01 -24.69
CA VAL A 154 0.61 -24.79 -23.52
C VAL A 154 1.08 -23.78 -22.46
N ASN A 155 0.31 -23.67 -21.40
CA ASN A 155 0.56 -22.73 -20.34
C ASN A 155 1.11 -23.43 -19.08
N PRO A 156 2.06 -22.83 -18.35
CA PRO A 156 2.58 -23.39 -17.10
C PRO A 156 1.50 -23.40 -16.00
N THR A 157 1.75 -24.19 -14.96
CA THR A 157 0.98 -24.16 -13.71
C THR A 157 1.63 -23.21 -12.70
N LEU A 158 0.84 -22.68 -11.78
CA LEU A 158 1.40 -21.97 -10.61
C LEU A 158 2.00 -22.95 -9.59
N ALA A 159 1.46 -24.16 -9.51
CA ALA A 159 2.00 -25.20 -8.64
C ALA A 159 3.46 -25.52 -9.02
N GLY A 160 4.34 -25.48 -8.04
CA GLY A 160 5.79 -25.66 -8.19
C GLY A 160 6.56 -24.40 -8.61
N ALA A 161 5.86 -23.34 -9.07
CA ALA A 161 6.52 -22.08 -9.39
C ALA A 161 6.91 -21.29 -8.12
N THR A 162 7.92 -20.45 -8.22
CA THR A 162 8.39 -19.59 -7.12
C THR A 162 7.80 -18.18 -7.24
N LEU A 163 7.11 -17.73 -6.20
CA LEU A 163 6.67 -16.35 -6.02
C LEU A 163 7.65 -15.62 -5.10
N GLY A 164 8.36 -14.63 -5.62
CA GLY A 164 9.21 -13.72 -4.85
C GLY A 164 8.44 -12.46 -4.49
N ILE A 165 8.32 -12.17 -3.19
CA ILE A 165 7.59 -11.00 -2.69
C ILE A 165 8.58 -10.00 -2.12
N LEU A 166 8.74 -8.84 -2.77
CA LEU A 166 9.47 -7.72 -2.19
C LEU A 166 8.50 -6.89 -1.34
N GLY A 167 8.59 -7.08 -0.02
CA GLY A 167 7.68 -6.44 0.93
C GLY A 167 6.69 -7.40 1.61
N LEU A 168 7.18 -8.28 2.47
CA LEU A 168 6.37 -9.22 3.28
C LEU A 168 5.72 -8.48 4.48
N GLY A 169 4.85 -7.52 4.17
CA GLY A 169 3.94 -6.86 5.11
C GLY A 169 2.61 -7.60 5.26
N ALA A 170 1.56 -6.91 5.72
CA ALA A 170 0.23 -7.51 5.94
C ALA A 170 -0.38 -8.11 4.66
N ILE A 171 -0.26 -7.42 3.51
CA ILE A 171 -0.74 -7.91 2.20
C ILE A 171 0.16 -9.06 1.73
N GLY A 172 1.49 -8.89 1.77
CA GLY A 172 2.43 -9.92 1.33
C GLY A 172 2.30 -11.23 2.09
N ALA A 173 2.02 -11.19 3.39
CA ALA A 173 1.78 -12.37 4.20
C ALA A 173 0.47 -13.10 3.81
N GLU A 174 -0.58 -12.37 3.48
CA GLU A 174 -1.84 -12.99 3.03
C GLU A 174 -1.69 -13.61 1.65
N ILE A 175 -1.00 -12.94 0.72
CA ILE A 175 -0.68 -13.51 -0.59
C ILE A 175 0.18 -14.76 -0.44
N ALA A 176 1.19 -14.74 0.44
CA ALA A 176 2.01 -15.91 0.71
C ALA A 176 1.16 -17.10 1.17
N ARG A 177 0.18 -16.86 2.06
CA ARG A 177 -0.74 -17.89 2.51
C ARG A 177 -1.54 -18.50 1.36
N VAL A 178 -2.14 -17.68 0.51
CA VAL A 178 -2.98 -18.18 -0.59
C VAL A 178 -2.14 -18.80 -1.70
N ALA A 179 -1.00 -18.20 -2.06
CA ALA A 179 -0.08 -18.76 -3.06
C ALA A 179 0.46 -20.13 -2.64
N SER A 180 0.74 -20.34 -1.34
CA SER A 180 1.17 -21.65 -0.83
C SER A 180 0.06 -22.71 -0.98
N LEU A 181 -1.20 -22.35 -0.83
CA LEU A 181 -2.34 -23.26 -1.07
C LEU A 181 -2.50 -23.65 -2.54
N LEU A 182 -2.01 -22.79 -3.47
CA LEU A 182 -1.92 -23.11 -4.89
C LEU A 182 -0.68 -23.93 -5.25
N GLY A 183 0.09 -24.37 -4.25
CA GLY A 183 1.30 -25.16 -4.44
C GLY A 183 2.53 -24.36 -4.87
N MET A 184 2.51 -23.04 -4.76
CA MET A 184 3.67 -22.19 -5.06
C MET A 184 4.70 -22.24 -3.91
N ARG A 185 5.97 -22.16 -4.25
CA ARG A 185 7.04 -21.85 -3.30
C ARG A 185 7.09 -20.34 -3.12
N VAL A 186 6.96 -19.86 -1.88
CA VAL A 186 6.99 -18.42 -1.59
C VAL A 186 8.29 -18.05 -0.87
N ILE A 187 9.02 -17.06 -1.39
CA ILE A 187 10.16 -16.41 -0.78
C ILE A 187 9.94 -14.90 -0.79
N GLY A 188 10.68 -14.13 -0.01
CA GLY A 188 10.53 -12.68 -0.12
C GLY A 188 11.42 -11.90 0.84
N THR A 189 11.33 -10.58 0.74
CA THR A 189 12.11 -9.66 1.59
C THR A 189 11.26 -9.00 2.67
N LYS A 190 11.87 -8.81 3.83
CA LYS A 190 11.32 -8.05 4.95
C LYS A 190 12.45 -7.38 5.70
N ARG A 191 12.24 -6.16 6.22
CA ARG A 191 13.26 -5.42 6.96
C ARG A 191 13.75 -6.19 8.20
N ASP A 192 12.82 -6.78 8.92
CA ASP A 192 13.11 -7.73 9.99
C ASP A 192 12.84 -9.15 9.45
N PRO A 193 13.89 -9.92 9.08
CA PRO A 193 13.74 -11.17 8.34
C PRO A 193 13.37 -12.36 9.25
N THR A 194 12.42 -12.15 10.16
CA THR A 194 11.87 -13.24 10.99
C THR A 194 11.05 -14.20 10.12
N PRO A 195 11.09 -15.52 10.41
CA PRO A 195 10.26 -16.51 9.72
C PRO A 195 8.77 -16.14 9.75
N LEU A 196 8.09 -16.36 8.62
CA LEU A 196 6.67 -16.13 8.47
C LEU A 196 5.97 -17.42 8.02
N PRO A 197 4.75 -17.69 8.52
CA PRO A 197 3.94 -18.80 8.02
C PRO A 197 3.77 -18.72 6.50
N HIS A 198 3.76 -19.86 5.81
CA HIS A 198 3.59 -19.96 4.36
C HIS A 198 4.70 -19.31 3.51
N VAL A 199 5.79 -18.86 4.10
CA VAL A 199 6.97 -18.34 3.41
C VAL A 199 8.13 -19.29 3.64
N THR A 200 8.65 -19.87 2.56
CA THR A 200 9.79 -20.83 2.62
C THR A 200 11.04 -20.15 3.15
N ARG A 201 11.28 -18.89 2.76
CA ARG A 201 12.44 -18.14 3.22
C ARG A 201 12.18 -16.64 3.20
N VAL A 202 12.45 -15.98 4.33
CA VAL A 202 12.43 -14.52 4.47
C VAL A 202 13.86 -14.02 4.42
N HIS A 203 14.14 -13.10 3.51
CA HIS A 203 15.44 -12.48 3.30
C HIS A 203 15.46 -11.03 3.82
N PRO A 204 16.61 -10.52 4.27
CA PRO A 204 16.78 -9.09 4.49
C PRO A 204 16.78 -8.34 3.14
N PRO A 205 16.52 -7.01 3.10
CA PRO A 205 16.52 -6.21 1.87
C PRO A 205 17.86 -6.30 1.08
N ALA A 206 18.98 -6.44 1.75
CA ALA A 206 20.29 -6.60 1.11
C ALA A 206 20.41 -7.87 0.22
N GLU A 207 19.50 -8.84 0.40
CA GLU A 207 19.47 -10.06 -0.40
C GLU A 207 18.38 -10.05 -1.48
N THR A 208 17.87 -8.88 -1.85
CA THR A 208 16.84 -8.73 -2.90
C THR A 208 17.24 -9.44 -4.20
N GLU A 209 18.48 -9.38 -4.61
CA GLU A 209 18.97 -10.06 -5.83
C GLU A 209 18.75 -11.58 -5.82
N ARG A 210 18.83 -12.23 -4.65
CA ARG A 210 18.55 -13.66 -4.53
C ARG A 210 17.08 -13.96 -4.79
N VAL A 211 16.19 -13.12 -4.25
CA VAL A 211 14.76 -13.26 -4.48
C VAL A 211 14.44 -13.09 -5.97
N LEU A 212 15.05 -12.09 -6.64
CA LEU A 212 14.87 -11.85 -8.07
C LEU A 212 15.32 -13.06 -8.90
N ALA A 213 16.51 -13.62 -8.59
CA ALA A 213 17.08 -14.72 -9.36
C ALA A 213 16.33 -16.05 -9.22
N GLU A 214 15.73 -16.31 -8.05
CA GLU A 214 15.01 -17.56 -7.79
C GLU A 214 13.56 -17.55 -8.29
N SER A 215 12.97 -16.37 -8.53
CA SER A 215 11.54 -16.21 -8.75
C SER A 215 11.11 -16.41 -10.20
N ASP A 216 9.95 -17.05 -10.38
CA ASP A 216 9.22 -17.11 -11.64
C ASP A 216 8.23 -15.94 -11.75
N TYR A 217 7.77 -15.44 -10.62
CA TYR A 217 6.94 -14.25 -10.48
C TYR A 217 7.53 -13.37 -9.39
N VAL A 218 7.82 -12.10 -9.69
CA VAL A 218 8.32 -11.11 -8.74
C VAL A 218 7.21 -10.11 -8.46
N LEU A 219 6.79 -10.05 -7.20
CA LEU A 219 5.72 -9.16 -6.73
C LEU A 219 6.31 -8.04 -5.87
N LEU A 220 6.04 -6.79 -6.24
CA LEU A 220 6.42 -5.60 -5.50
C LEU A 220 5.25 -5.12 -4.64
N LEU A 221 5.50 -5.01 -3.32
CA LEU A 221 4.59 -4.48 -2.30
C LEU A 221 5.32 -3.51 -1.35
N LEU A 222 6.45 -2.98 -1.80
CA LEU A 222 7.25 -2.03 -1.02
C LEU A 222 6.60 -0.64 -1.04
N PRO A 223 6.76 0.16 0.03
CA PRO A 223 6.47 1.59 -0.01
C PRO A 223 7.55 2.31 -0.84
N SER A 224 7.24 3.53 -1.32
CA SER A 224 8.24 4.43 -1.92
C SER A 224 9.03 5.11 -0.81
N THR A 225 10.33 4.89 -0.80
CA THR A 225 11.30 5.50 0.13
C THR A 225 12.60 5.78 -0.62
N GLY A 226 13.51 6.53 -0.03
CA GLY A 226 14.84 6.73 -0.62
C GLY A 226 15.61 5.43 -0.90
N GLU A 227 15.33 4.36 -0.14
CA GLU A 227 15.98 3.04 -0.30
C GLU A 227 15.32 2.18 -1.37
N THR A 228 14.04 2.39 -1.66
CA THR A 228 13.25 1.52 -2.54
C THR A 228 12.96 2.12 -3.91
N LYS A 229 13.11 3.43 -4.06
CA LYS A 229 12.96 4.11 -5.34
C LYS A 229 13.95 3.58 -6.38
N GLY A 230 13.43 3.16 -7.54
CA GLY A 230 14.23 2.58 -8.61
C GLY A 230 14.93 1.26 -8.24
N ILE A 231 14.41 0.54 -7.24
CA ILE A 231 14.97 -0.77 -6.83
C ILE A 231 14.92 -1.78 -7.97
N ILE A 232 13.94 -1.66 -8.87
CA ILE A 232 13.83 -2.45 -10.11
C ILE A 232 14.35 -1.57 -11.26
N ASN A 233 15.64 -1.65 -11.48
CA ASN A 233 16.39 -1.01 -12.55
C ASN A 233 16.97 -2.07 -13.50
N LYS A 234 17.75 -1.65 -14.50
CA LYS A 234 18.40 -2.53 -15.47
C LYS A 234 19.19 -3.68 -14.82
N ALA A 235 19.94 -3.41 -13.75
CA ALA A 235 20.73 -4.43 -13.07
C ALA A 235 19.83 -5.45 -12.36
N ALA A 236 18.77 -4.99 -11.68
CA ALA A 236 17.80 -5.86 -11.01
C ALA A 236 17.03 -6.73 -12.03
N LEU A 237 16.56 -6.14 -13.14
CA LEU A 237 15.91 -6.86 -14.23
C LEU A 237 16.82 -7.91 -14.87
N ALA A 238 18.13 -7.63 -14.94
CA ALA A 238 19.11 -8.59 -15.44
C ALA A 238 19.32 -9.80 -14.52
N ARG A 239 18.95 -9.73 -13.24
CA ARG A 239 18.99 -10.86 -12.29
C ARG A 239 17.76 -11.78 -12.41
N MET A 240 16.66 -11.31 -12.96
CA MET A 240 15.44 -12.11 -13.10
C MET A 240 15.64 -13.21 -14.16
N LYS A 241 14.86 -14.28 -14.05
CA LYS A 241 14.78 -15.31 -15.10
C LYS A 241 14.18 -14.71 -16.36
N SER A 242 14.61 -15.15 -17.53
CA SER A 242 14.00 -14.70 -18.81
C SER A 242 12.53 -15.10 -18.97
N SER A 243 12.10 -16.14 -18.26
CA SER A 243 10.71 -16.56 -18.17
C SER A 243 9.91 -15.86 -17.06
N ALA A 244 10.54 -15.03 -16.24
CA ALA A 244 9.88 -14.40 -15.10
C ALA A 244 8.99 -13.22 -15.49
N PHE A 245 7.93 -13.02 -14.69
CA PHE A 245 7.06 -11.85 -14.76
C PHE A 245 7.28 -10.92 -13.57
N LEU A 246 7.24 -9.62 -13.82
CA LEU A 246 7.21 -8.58 -12.81
C LEU A 246 5.78 -8.11 -12.56
N LEU A 247 5.36 -8.07 -11.29
CA LEU A 247 4.06 -7.56 -10.85
C LEU A 247 4.29 -6.38 -9.90
N ASN A 248 3.85 -5.17 -10.27
CA ASN A 248 3.98 -4.01 -9.38
C ASN A 248 2.63 -3.56 -8.86
N PHE A 249 2.40 -3.81 -7.56
CA PHE A 249 1.24 -3.40 -6.77
C PHE A 249 1.65 -2.58 -5.53
N GLY A 250 2.88 -2.08 -5.53
CA GLY A 250 3.42 -1.20 -4.49
C GLY A 250 3.31 0.26 -4.85
N ARG A 251 4.36 0.81 -5.50
CA ARG A 251 4.44 2.19 -5.98
C ARG A 251 5.10 2.23 -7.36
N GLY A 252 4.71 3.18 -8.20
CA GLY A 252 5.23 3.30 -9.55
C GLY A 252 6.73 3.53 -9.61
N ASP A 253 7.23 4.40 -8.76
CA ASP A 253 8.65 4.78 -8.71
C ASP A 253 9.61 3.70 -8.16
N LEU A 254 9.10 2.54 -7.77
CA LEU A 254 9.92 1.35 -7.49
C LEU A 254 10.61 0.82 -8.75
N VAL A 255 10.04 1.09 -9.93
CA VAL A 255 10.50 0.59 -11.22
C VAL A 255 11.04 1.76 -12.05
N VAL A 256 12.17 1.55 -12.71
CA VAL A 256 12.68 2.49 -13.72
C VAL A 256 11.99 2.15 -15.05
N ASP A 257 11.06 3.01 -15.48
CA ASP A 257 10.15 2.74 -16.61
C ASP A 257 10.89 2.38 -17.91
N SER A 258 11.93 3.16 -18.25
CA SER A 258 12.74 2.90 -19.47
C SER A 258 13.45 1.55 -19.44
N ASP A 259 13.94 1.14 -18.26
CA ASP A 259 14.64 -0.13 -18.10
C ASP A 259 13.67 -1.31 -18.23
N LEU A 260 12.44 -1.16 -17.69
CA LEU A 260 11.40 -2.18 -17.83
C LEU A 260 10.96 -2.32 -19.28
N VAL A 261 10.71 -1.22 -20.00
CA VAL A 261 10.35 -1.24 -21.43
C VAL A 261 11.44 -1.96 -22.23
N ALA A 262 12.71 -1.64 -22.02
CA ALA A 262 13.82 -2.30 -22.69
C ALA A 262 13.87 -3.79 -22.36
N ALA A 263 13.77 -4.17 -21.08
CA ALA A 263 13.87 -5.57 -20.64
C ALA A 263 12.75 -6.45 -21.22
N VAL A 264 11.52 -5.93 -21.33
CA VAL A 264 10.39 -6.66 -21.91
C VAL A 264 10.52 -6.73 -23.44
N SER A 265 10.88 -5.62 -24.10
CA SER A 265 11.06 -5.55 -25.55
C SER A 265 12.18 -6.48 -26.03
N GLU A 266 13.27 -6.57 -25.29
CA GLU A 266 14.41 -7.45 -25.55
C GLU A 266 14.18 -8.89 -25.07
N ARG A 267 13.01 -9.21 -24.52
CA ARG A 267 12.69 -10.51 -23.92
C ARG A 267 13.66 -10.93 -22.80
N ARG A 268 14.20 -9.96 -22.08
CA ARG A 268 15.05 -10.20 -20.92
C ARG A 268 14.25 -10.78 -19.75
N ILE A 269 12.95 -10.39 -19.67
CA ILE A 269 11.92 -11.01 -18.84
C ILE A 269 10.69 -11.29 -19.72
N ALA A 270 9.79 -12.15 -19.26
CA ALA A 270 8.61 -12.55 -20.03
C ALA A 270 7.57 -11.42 -20.17
N GLY A 271 7.45 -10.57 -19.16
CA GLY A 271 6.51 -9.45 -19.18
C GLY A 271 6.31 -8.82 -17.82
N ALA A 272 5.36 -7.89 -17.74
CA ALA A 272 4.99 -7.22 -16.51
C ALA A 272 3.49 -6.93 -16.40
N ILE A 273 2.96 -6.90 -15.19
CA ILE A 273 1.63 -6.34 -14.86
C ILE A 273 1.84 -5.23 -13.84
N LEU A 274 1.35 -4.04 -14.17
CA LEU A 274 1.56 -2.83 -13.38
C LEU A 274 0.20 -2.25 -13.00
N ASP A 275 -0.03 -2.06 -11.70
CA ASP A 275 -1.23 -1.40 -11.17
C ASP A 275 -0.92 0.03 -10.70
N VAL A 276 0.35 0.42 -10.66
CA VAL A 276 0.82 1.71 -10.14
C VAL A 276 1.90 2.32 -11.02
N TYR A 277 1.95 3.68 -11.08
CA TYR A 277 2.83 4.43 -11.97
C TYR A 277 3.46 5.63 -11.26
N THR A 278 4.59 6.10 -11.77
CA THR A 278 5.26 7.30 -11.25
C THR A 278 4.39 8.56 -11.45
N THR A 279 3.65 8.60 -12.55
CA THR A 279 2.65 9.65 -12.82
C THR A 279 1.28 9.01 -13.02
N GLU A 280 0.32 9.40 -12.23
CA GLU A 280 -1.06 8.92 -12.28
C GLU A 280 -2.04 10.09 -12.43
N PRO A 281 -2.99 10.02 -13.39
CA PRO A 281 -3.20 8.97 -14.39
C PRO A 281 -2.01 8.79 -15.34
N LEU A 282 -1.76 7.54 -15.78
CA LEU A 282 -0.70 7.24 -16.74
C LEU A 282 -0.90 8.04 -18.04
N PRO A 283 0.07 8.88 -18.49
CA PRO A 283 -0.08 9.68 -19.69
C PRO A 283 -0.38 8.83 -20.94
N ALA A 284 -1.27 9.33 -21.80
CA ALA A 284 -1.71 8.59 -23.00
C ALA A 284 -0.57 8.24 -23.98
N VAL A 285 0.54 9.01 -23.93
CA VAL A 285 1.73 8.76 -24.77
C VAL A 285 2.76 7.84 -24.12
N HIS A 286 2.48 7.29 -22.94
CA HIS A 286 3.44 6.47 -22.20
C HIS A 286 3.71 5.14 -22.89
N ALA A 287 4.97 4.72 -22.94
CA ALA A 287 5.40 3.53 -23.65
C ALA A 287 4.75 2.22 -23.13
N PHE A 288 4.33 2.17 -21.88
CA PHE A 288 3.67 1.00 -21.31
C PHE A 288 2.39 0.59 -22.06
N TRP A 289 1.64 1.57 -22.62
CA TRP A 289 0.43 1.29 -23.39
C TRP A 289 0.67 0.45 -24.63
N THR A 290 1.83 0.59 -25.25
CA THR A 290 2.16 0.00 -26.55
C THR A 290 3.23 -1.07 -26.48
N THR A 291 3.90 -1.28 -25.35
CA THR A 291 4.93 -2.32 -25.20
C THR A 291 4.29 -3.70 -25.06
N PRO A 292 4.45 -4.61 -26.05
CA PRO A 292 3.91 -5.96 -25.94
C PRO A 292 4.52 -6.73 -24.77
N GLY A 293 3.69 -7.32 -23.93
CA GLY A 293 4.11 -8.03 -22.73
C GLY A 293 3.96 -7.20 -21.44
N ILE A 294 3.64 -5.91 -21.55
CA ILE A 294 3.23 -5.08 -20.41
C ILE A 294 1.69 -4.99 -20.37
N VAL A 295 1.11 -5.25 -19.21
CA VAL A 295 -0.32 -5.06 -18.93
C VAL A 295 -0.44 -3.90 -17.96
N VAL A 296 -1.27 -2.92 -18.33
CA VAL A 296 -1.56 -1.70 -17.55
C VAL A 296 -2.89 -1.87 -16.84
N LEU A 297 -2.91 -1.73 -15.52
CA LEU A 297 -4.11 -1.68 -14.68
C LEU A 297 -4.20 -0.26 -14.08
N PRO A 298 -5.40 0.34 -13.92
CA PRO A 298 -5.52 1.75 -13.56
C PRO A 298 -5.60 1.99 -12.04
N HIS A 299 -4.66 1.45 -11.26
CA HIS A 299 -4.53 1.56 -9.80
C HIS A 299 -5.83 1.15 -9.07
N VAL A 300 -6.31 -0.04 -9.38
CA VAL A 300 -7.59 -0.56 -8.87
C VAL A 300 -7.45 -1.69 -7.85
N GLY A 301 -6.23 -2.14 -7.56
CA GLY A 301 -5.99 -3.28 -6.66
C GLY A 301 -6.60 -3.14 -5.27
N GLY A 302 -6.70 -1.92 -4.75
CA GLY A 302 -7.30 -1.62 -3.44
C GLY A 302 -8.77 -1.21 -3.47
N LEU A 303 -9.37 -1.01 -4.65
CA LEU A 303 -10.75 -0.53 -4.77
C LEU A 303 -11.76 -1.68 -4.70
N HIS A 304 -12.74 -1.57 -3.81
CA HIS A 304 -13.83 -2.55 -3.69
C HIS A 304 -15.04 -1.93 -2.96
N PRO A 305 -16.27 -2.48 -3.12
CA PRO A 305 -17.50 -1.88 -2.56
C PRO A 305 -17.49 -1.73 -1.03
N GLN A 306 -16.82 -2.61 -0.29
CA GLN A 306 -16.76 -2.57 1.17
C GLN A 306 -15.55 -1.76 1.72
N ARG A 307 -14.82 -1.06 0.86
CA ARG A 307 -13.61 -0.33 1.24
C ARG A 307 -13.88 0.66 2.37
N ASP A 308 -14.85 1.53 2.19
CA ASP A 308 -15.12 2.62 3.14
C ASP A 308 -15.64 2.08 4.47
N SER A 309 -16.45 1.02 4.48
CA SER A 309 -16.90 0.37 5.71
C SER A 309 -15.73 -0.27 6.49
N LEU A 310 -14.74 -0.87 5.83
CA LEU A 310 -13.55 -1.43 6.49
C LEU A 310 -12.66 -0.33 7.06
N VAL A 311 -12.45 0.76 6.32
CA VAL A 311 -11.69 1.91 6.81
C VAL A 311 -12.42 2.60 7.96
N ALA A 312 -13.74 2.74 7.88
CA ALA A 312 -14.58 3.30 8.93
C ALA A 312 -14.48 2.49 10.24
N ALA A 313 -14.43 1.15 10.16
CA ALA A 313 -14.25 0.30 11.33
C ALA A 313 -12.90 0.56 12.02
N LEU A 314 -11.80 0.66 11.26
CA LEU A 314 -10.49 1.02 11.80
C LEU A 314 -10.48 2.45 12.37
N TRP A 315 -11.08 3.40 11.66
CA TRP A 315 -11.18 4.78 12.11
C TRP A 315 -11.95 4.91 13.41
N VAL A 316 -13.08 4.22 13.57
CA VAL A 316 -13.86 4.20 14.82
C VAL A 316 -13.06 3.59 15.98
N GLU A 317 -12.32 2.52 15.74
CA GLU A 317 -11.42 1.95 16.75
C GLU A 317 -10.35 2.98 17.19
N ASN A 318 -9.74 3.68 16.23
CA ASN A 318 -8.78 4.75 16.52
C ASN A 318 -9.45 5.95 17.18
N LEU A 319 -10.67 6.31 16.82
CA LEU A 319 -11.43 7.38 17.43
C LEU A 319 -11.72 7.10 18.93
N LYS A 320 -12.14 5.87 19.26
CA LYS A 320 -12.29 5.43 20.66
C LYS A 320 -10.99 5.55 21.43
N ARG A 321 -9.88 5.13 20.83
CA ARG A 321 -8.54 5.24 21.43
C ARG A 321 -8.10 6.69 21.62
N PHE A 322 -8.37 7.54 20.62
CA PHE A 322 -8.08 8.96 20.66
C PHE A 322 -8.81 9.65 21.82
N LEU A 323 -10.12 9.41 21.96
CA LEU A 323 -10.95 9.93 23.05
C LEU A 323 -10.49 9.44 24.43
N ALA A 324 -10.00 8.19 24.50
CA ALA A 324 -9.47 7.60 25.74
C ALA A 324 -8.00 7.94 26.02
N GLY A 325 -7.34 8.73 25.17
CA GLY A 325 -5.90 9.05 25.30
C GLY A 325 -4.98 7.83 25.14
N GLN A 326 -5.45 6.78 24.45
CA GLN A 326 -4.71 5.54 24.23
C GLN A 326 -3.87 5.60 22.94
N ALA A 327 -2.87 4.73 22.83
CA ALA A 327 -2.08 4.59 21.60
C ALA A 327 -2.96 4.15 20.42
N LEU A 328 -2.88 4.88 19.30
CA LEU A 328 -3.63 4.59 18.07
C LEU A 328 -3.04 3.37 17.36
N ARG A 329 -3.86 2.73 16.52
CA ARG A 329 -3.44 1.64 15.65
C ARG A 329 -2.94 2.19 14.31
N GLU A 330 -2.08 1.43 13.65
CA GLU A 330 -1.54 1.74 12.32
C GLU A 330 -0.90 3.13 12.24
N VAL A 331 -0.19 3.51 13.33
CA VAL A 331 0.58 4.75 13.37
C VAL A 331 1.72 4.67 12.36
N VAL A 332 1.86 5.74 11.59
CA VAL A 332 2.92 5.90 10.59
C VAL A 332 4.22 6.33 11.27
N ASP A 333 5.29 5.61 11.01
CA ASP A 333 6.64 6.04 11.36
C ASP A 333 7.12 7.03 10.29
N ARG A 334 7.06 8.33 10.60
CA ARG A 334 7.42 9.38 9.65
C ARG A 334 8.89 9.34 9.21
N ALA A 335 9.79 8.83 10.04
CA ALA A 335 11.20 8.70 9.69
C ALA A 335 11.41 7.59 8.64
N ARG A 336 10.55 6.58 8.67
CA ARG A 336 10.56 5.46 7.73
C ARG A 336 9.68 5.69 6.51
N GLY A 337 8.73 6.63 6.57
CA GLY A 337 7.82 6.95 5.49
C GLY A 337 6.58 6.03 5.39
N TYR A 338 6.32 5.14 6.37
CA TYR A 338 5.16 4.22 6.34
C TYR A 338 4.78 3.68 7.72
#